data_b5464e2b75b59cf06179d0d49d973bc2
#
_entry.id   b5464e2b75b59cf06179d0d49d973bc2
#
_cell.length_a   1.000
_cell.length_b   1.000
_cell.length_c   1.000
_cell.angle_alpha   90.00
_cell.angle_beta   90.00
_cell.angle_gamma   90.00
#
_symmetry.space_group_name_H-M   'P 1'
#
loop_
_entity.id
_entity.type
_entity.pdbx_description
1 polymer ?
#
loop_
_entity_poly.entity_id
_entity_poly.type
_entity_poly.pdbx_seq_one_letter_code
_entity_poly.pdbx_strand_id
1 'polypeptide(L)'
;MLSNLFLSLFTTAPETSVACIVVQLNDKIAPADKRTVYSHTLASLLEEKRYGEVVGGGTVKEEPGEILFCDIQIELANENIDPEAIKAIIKHLEACGAPKGSKIIIDETQEEIPFGKMEGMAVYLDAANLHHKHYDTKDIDFIQQELHRLTGAQPNADRYWEDETSTALYFYGPSFETMKDSILHCIDTYALCRKARIVQIA
;
A
#
# COMPACT_ATOMS: atom_id res chain seq x y z
N MET A 1 -14.51 43.48 -54.91
CA MET A 1 -13.44 43.01 -54.03
C MET A 1 -14.08 42.14 -52.98
N LEU A 2 -13.90 40.85 -53.14
CA LEU A 2 -14.48 39.79 -52.22
C LEU A 2 -13.51 39.54 -51.10
N SER A 3 -13.94 39.83 -49.87
CA SER A 3 -13.19 39.47 -48.67
C SER A 3 -13.77 38.18 -48.12
N ASN A 4 -13.04 37.07 -48.27
CA ASN A 4 -13.38 35.78 -47.73
C ASN A 4 -13.16 35.78 -46.21
N LEU A 5 -14.26 35.70 -45.49
CA LEU A 5 -14.25 35.38 -44.04
C LEU A 5 -14.15 33.87 -43.90
N PHE A 6 -12.94 33.37 -43.62
CA PHE A 6 -12.76 32.00 -43.14
C PHE A 6 -13.11 31.96 -41.64
N LEU A 7 -14.35 31.60 -41.34
CA LEU A 7 -14.71 31.13 -39.99
C LEU A 7 -14.18 29.71 -39.85
N SER A 8 -13.02 29.52 -39.21
CA SER A 8 -12.59 28.21 -38.78
C SER A 8 -13.44 27.81 -37.56
N LEU A 9 -14.40 26.95 -37.81
CA LEU A 9 -15.11 26.21 -36.74
C LEU A 9 -14.14 25.22 -36.14
N PHE A 10 -13.41 25.64 -35.10
CA PHE A 10 -12.82 24.70 -34.16
C PHE A 10 -13.98 24.16 -33.30
N THR A 11 -14.59 23.09 -33.76
CA THR A 11 -15.35 22.20 -32.87
C THR A 11 -14.33 21.53 -31.98
N THR A 12 -14.12 22.07 -30.77
CA THR A 12 -13.55 21.31 -29.68
C THR A 12 -14.49 20.12 -29.45
N ALA A 13 -14.02 18.92 -29.76
CA ALA A 13 -14.70 17.71 -29.29
C ALA A 13 -14.92 17.87 -27.79
N PRO A 14 -16.09 17.50 -27.25
CA PRO A 14 -16.26 17.48 -25.81
C PRO A 14 -15.15 16.59 -25.23
N GLU A 15 -14.33 17.16 -24.35
CA GLU A 15 -13.46 16.34 -23.50
C GLU A 15 -14.41 15.41 -22.75
N THR A 16 -14.42 14.14 -23.11
CA THR A 16 -15.12 13.12 -22.32
C THR A 16 -14.45 13.13 -20.96
N SER A 17 -15.14 13.66 -19.96
CA SER A 17 -14.64 13.66 -18.60
C SER A 17 -14.68 12.21 -18.12
N VAL A 18 -13.52 11.60 -17.97
CA VAL A 18 -13.37 10.24 -17.42
C VAL A 18 -13.46 10.35 -15.91
N ALA A 19 -14.25 9.49 -15.27
CA ALA A 19 -14.27 9.45 -13.82
C ALA A 19 -12.94 8.88 -13.29
N CYS A 20 -12.32 9.58 -12.36
CA CYS A 20 -11.06 9.19 -11.73
C CYS A 20 -11.29 8.80 -10.28
N ILE A 21 -10.58 7.76 -9.84
CA ILE A 21 -10.52 7.35 -8.43
C ILE A 21 -9.08 7.13 -7.99
N VAL A 22 -8.82 7.35 -6.71
CA VAL A 22 -7.54 7.06 -6.07
C VAL A 22 -7.76 5.97 -5.04
N VAL A 23 -7.07 4.85 -5.20
CA VAL A 23 -6.98 3.79 -4.19
C VAL A 23 -5.82 4.14 -3.27
N GLN A 24 -6.09 4.54 -2.03
CA GLN A 24 -5.10 4.75 -0.99
C GLN A 24 -4.99 3.51 -0.12
N LEU A 25 -3.80 2.89 -0.11
CA LEU A 25 -3.50 1.67 0.65
C LEU A 25 -2.71 2.02 1.91
N ASN A 26 -3.22 1.67 3.08
CA ASN A 26 -2.54 1.80 4.37
C ASN A 26 -1.48 0.69 4.53
N ASP A 27 -0.61 0.54 3.53
CA ASP A 27 0.42 -0.50 3.45
C ASP A 27 1.82 0.14 3.38
N LYS A 28 2.70 -0.29 4.27
CA LYS A 28 4.12 0.12 4.33
C LYS A 28 4.97 -0.63 3.30
N ILE A 29 4.47 -0.79 2.08
CA ILE A 29 5.06 -1.60 1.01
C ILE A 29 5.98 -0.76 0.11
N ALA A 30 7.13 -1.32 -0.26
CA ALA A 30 8.05 -0.68 -1.20
C ALA A 30 7.39 -0.48 -2.60
N PRO A 31 7.75 0.59 -3.35
CA PRO A 31 7.13 0.87 -4.65
C PRO A 31 7.21 -0.27 -5.68
N ALA A 32 8.32 -1.02 -5.70
CA ALA A 32 8.49 -2.16 -6.58
C ALA A 32 7.53 -3.30 -6.26
N ASP A 33 7.40 -3.62 -4.96
CA ASP A 33 6.52 -4.68 -4.48
C ASP A 33 5.05 -4.30 -4.58
N LYS A 34 4.70 -3.02 -4.33
CA LYS A 34 3.36 -2.48 -4.58
C LYS A 34 2.90 -2.77 -6.00
N ARG A 35 3.80 -2.60 -6.98
CA ARG A 35 3.50 -2.88 -8.39
C ARG A 35 3.12 -4.34 -8.60
N THR A 36 3.87 -5.26 -8.02
CA THR A 36 3.66 -6.70 -8.17
C THR A 36 2.43 -7.18 -7.41
N VAL A 37 2.27 -6.72 -6.16
CA VAL A 37 1.19 -7.19 -5.27
C VAL A 37 -0.17 -6.61 -5.68
N TYR A 38 -0.22 -5.32 -6.02
CA TYR A 38 -1.48 -4.62 -6.23
C TYR A 38 -1.68 -4.13 -7.67
N SER A 39 -0.76 -3.29 -8.20
CA SER A 39 -1.04 -2.55 -9.43
C SER A 39 -1.19 -3.44 -10.66
N HIS A 40 -0.33 -4.45 -10.86
CA HIS A 40 -0.41 -5.34 -12.02
C HIS A 40 -1.65 -6.24 -11.96
N THR A 41 -1.95 -6.80 -10.79
CA THR A 41 -3.11 -7.68 -10.62
C THR A 41 -4.41 -6.91 -10.78
N LEU A 42 -4.46 -5.67 -10.29
CA LEU A 42 -5.58 -4.76 -10.44
C LEU A 42 -5.77 -4.33 -11.90
N ALA A 43 -4.68 -3.98 -12.62
CA ALA A 43 -4.76 -3.65 -14.04
C ALA A 43 -5.37 -4.80 -14.86
N SER A 44 -4.97 -6.05 -14.57
CA SER A 44 -5.55 -7.23 -15.24
C SER A 44 -7.04 -7.39 -14.95
N LEU A 45 -7.49 -7.14 -13.72
CA LEU A 45 -8.92 -7.14 -13.39
C LEU A 45 -9.69 -6.07 -14.16
N LEU A 46 -9.15 -4.84 -14.17
CA LEU A 46 -9.80 -3.69 -14.84
C LEU A 46 -9.95 -3.95 -16.35
N GLU A 47 -8.92 -4.49 -16.99
CA GLU A 47 -8.93 -4.85 -18.41
C GLU A 47 -9.96 -5.98 -18.69
N GLU A 48 -9.91 -7.08 -17.93
CA GLU A 48 -10.84 -8.22 -18.08
C GLU A 48 -12.31 -7.81 -17.97
N LYS A 49 -12.60 -6.94 -16.98
CA LYS A 49 -13.97 -6.50 -16.68
C LYS A 49 -14.36 -5.25 -17.49
N ARG A 50 -13.43 -4.62 -18.20
CA ARG A 50 -13.63 -3.34 -18.89
C ARG A 50 -14.11 -2.23 -17.95
N TYR A 51 -13.52 -2.17 -16.76
CA TYR A 51 -13.87 -1.16 -15.75
C TYR A 51 -13.02 0.10 -15.84
N GLY A 52 -11.87 0.06 -16.55
CA GLY A 52 -10.95 1.18 -16.69
C GLY A 52 -9.50 0.75 -16.77
N GLU A 53 -8.60 1.63 -16.41
CA GLU A 53 -7.15 1.37 -16.44
C GLU A 53 -6.41 2.05 -15.27
N VAL A 54 -5.27 1.47 -14.89
CA VAL A 54 -4.34 2.07 -13.94
C VAL A 54 -3.48 3.09 -14.67
N VAL A 55 -3.61 4.37 -14.32
CA VAL A 55 -2.91 5.48 -14.98
C VAL A 55 -1.72 6.02 -14.19
N GLY A 56 -1.61 5.67 -12.90
CA GLY A 56 -0.54 6.19 -12.05
C GLY A 56 -0.58 5.67 -10.62
N GLY A 57 0.09 6.42 -9.77
CA GLY A 57 0.13 6.21 -8.34
C GLY A 57 1.50 6.50 -7.74
N GLY A 58 1.55 6.66 -6.44
CA GLY A 58 2.72 7.08 -5.70
C GLY A 58 2.94 6.33 -4.39
N THR A 59 3.87 6.85 -3.61
CA THR A 59 4.14 6.46 -2.24
C THR A 59 4.43 7.72 -1.45
N VAL A 60 3.65 7.94 -0.41
CA VAL A 60 3.84 9.08 0.49
C VAL A 60 4.68 8.62 1.67
N LYS A 61 5.67 9.43 2.00
CA LYS A 61 6.59 9.19 3.12
C LYS A 61 6.52 10.36 4.09
N GLU A 62 6.70 10.06 5.37
CA GLU A 62 6.94 11.06 6.41
C GLU A 62 8.43 11.13 6.77
N GLU A 63 8.87 12.22 7.37
CA GLU A 63 10.23 12.34 7.89
C GLU A 63 10.46 11.36 9.07
N PRO A 64 11.55 10.58 9.07
CA PRO A 64 12.73 10.62 8.19
C PRO A 64 12.68 9.65 6.98
N GLY A 65 11.53 9.37 6.41
CA GLY A 65 11.41 8.59 5.16
C GLY A 65 10.61 7.30 5.29
N GLU A 66 9.97 7.07 6.44
CA GLU A 66 9.03 5.96 6.62
C GLU A 66 7.82 6.11 5.69
N ILE A 67 7.38 5.02 5.06
CA ILE A 67 6.20 5.03 4.19
C ILE A 67 4.95 5.27 5.06
N LEU A 68 4.18 6.32 4.75
CA LEU A 68 2.91 6.60 5.38
C LEU A 68 1.79 5.78 4.75
N PHE A 69 1.66 5.88 3.43
CA PHE A 69 0.73 5.08 2.62
C PHE A 69 1.21 5.04 1.16
N CYS A 70 0.58 4.22 0.35
CA CYS A 70 0.78 4.25 -1.09
C CYS A 70 -0.57 4.36 -1.82
N ASP A 71 -0.55 4.88 -3.06
CA ASP A 71 -1.74 5.07 -3.86
C ASP A 71 -1.63 4.44 -5.26
N ILE A 72 -2.80 4.20 -5.87
CA ILE A 72 -2.97 3.77 -7.26
C ILE A 72 -4.06 4.64 -7.85
N GLN A 73 -3.77 5.30 -8.97
CA GLN A 73 -4.72 6.14 -9.71
C GLN A 73 -5.35 5.32 -10.83
N ILE A 74 -6.67 5.41 -10.94
CA ILE A 74 -7.47 4.65 -11.89
C ILE A 74 -8.38 5.61 -12.65
N GLU A 75 -8.35 5.54 -13.97
CA GLU A 75 -9.36 6.10 -14.84
C GLU A 75 -10.41 5.03 -15.13
N LEU A 76 -11.68 5.34 -14.81
CA LEU A 76 -12.79 4.40 -15.03
C LEU A 76 -13.27 4.50 -16.49
N ALA A 77 -13.77 3.40 -17.04
CA ALA A 77 -14.23 3.35 -18.44
C ALA A 77 -15.48 4.18 -18.71
N ASN A 78 -16.23 4.57 -17.69
CA ASN A 78 -17.45 5.35 -17.78
C ASN A 78 -17.34 6.66 -17.00
N GLU A 79 -18.03 7.69 -17.48
CA GLU A 79 -18.15 9.00 -16.78
C GLU A 79 -18.85 8.84 -15.41
N ASN A 80 -19.83 7.93 -15.32
CA ASN A 80 -20.50 7.62 -14.06
C ASN A 80 -19.82 6.45 -13.36
N ILE A 81 -19.59 6.60 -12.07
CA ILE A 81 -19.00 5.58 -11.23
C ILE A 81 -19.97 4.40 -11.08
N ASP A 82 -19.56 3.25 -11.59
CA ASP A 82 -20.31 2.00 -11.43
C ASP A 82 -20.01 1.40 -10.04
N PRO A 83 -21.03 1.28 -9.15
CA PRO A 83 -20.86 0.65 -7.85
C PRO A 83 -20.34 -0.78 -7.90
N GLU A 84 -20.62 -1.53 -8.96
CA GLU A 84 -20.12 -2.91 -9.12
C GLU A 84 -18.62 -2.92 -9.47
N ALA A 85 -18.15 -1.93 -10.23
CA ALA A 85 -16.71 -1.74 -10.46
C ALA A 85 -15.98 -1.45 -9.13
N ILE A 86 -16.49 -0.53 -8.31
CA ILE A 86 -15.92 -0.22 -6.98
C ILE A 86 -15.88 -1.47 -6.09
N LYS A 87 -16.98 -2.22 -6.00
CA LYS A 87 -17.02 -3.47 -5.21
C LYS A 87 -16.02 -4.51 -5.71
N ALA A 88 -15.88 -4.65 -7.03
CA ALA A 88 -14.93 -5.60 -7.62
C ALA A 88 -13.47 -5.20 -7.32
N ILE A 89 -13.14 -3.91 -7.43
CA ILE A 89 -11.83 -3.36 -7.08
C ILE A 89 -11.52 -3.63 -5.60
N ILE A 90 -12.43 -3.27 -4.68
CA ILE A 90 -12.26 -3.51 -3.24
C ILE A 90 -12.04 -5.00 -2.96
N LYS A 91 -12.91 -5.86 -3.48
CA LYS A 91 -12.81 -7.32 -3.28
C LYS A 91 -11.46 -7.87 -3.75
N HIS A 92 -10.99 -7.38 -4.90
CA HIS A 92 -9.69 -7.78 -5.45
C HIS A 92 -8.53 -7.35 -4.56
N LEU A 93 -8.51 -6.07 -4.14
CA LEU A 93 -7.45 -5.54 -3.28
C LEU A 93 -7.42 -6.21 -1.91
N GLU A 94 -8.60 -6.50 -1.33
CA GLU A 94 -8.69 -7.27 -0.08
C GLU A 94 -8.18 -8.71 -0.25
N ALA A 95 -8.41 -9.34 -1.40
CA ALA A 95 -7.84 -10.66 -1.71
C ALA A 95 -6.30 -10.59 -1.88
N CYS A 96 -5.76 -9.46 -2.31
CA CYS A 96 -4.32 -9.19 -2.35
C CYS A 96 -3.74 -8.85 -0.96
N GLY A 97 -4.57 -8.74 0.07
CA GLY A 97 -4.13 -8.46 1.45
C GLY A 97 -4.17 -6.99 1.86
N ALA A 98 -4.99 -6.17 1.22
CA ALA A 98 -5.12 -4.76 1.57
C ALA A 98 -5.44 -4.57 3.07
N PRO A 99 -4.68 -3.72 3.79
CA PRO A 99 -4.85 -3.49 5.21
C PRO A 99 -6.08 -2.64 5.54
N LYS A 100 -6.56 -2.74 6.76
CA LYS A 100 -7.55 -1.83 7.35
C LYS A 100 -7.05 -0.38 7.29
N GLY A 101 -7.97 0.57 7.15
CA GLY A 101 -7.63 1.98 6.95
C GLY A 101 -7.27 2.34 5.50
N SER A 102 -7.31 1.37 4.58
CA SER A 102 -7.29 1.66 3.14
C SER A 102 -8.64 2.24 2.70
N LYS A 103 -8.63 3.05 1.63
CA LYS A 103 -9.82 3.71 1.11
C LYS A 103 -9.73 3.96 -0.40
N ILE A 104 -10.89 4.02 -1.05
CA ILE A 104 -11.02 4.61 -2.38
C ILE A 104 -11.50 6.05 -2.20
N ILE A 105 -10.87 6.98 -2.89
CA ILE A 105 -11.24 8.40 -2.94
C ILE A 105 -11.77 8.67 -4.34
N ILE A 106 -12.99 9.19 -4.44
CA ILE A 106 -13.59 9.64 -5.68
C ILE A 106 -13.08 11.04 -5.95
N ASP A 107 -12.36 11.25 -7.05
CA ASP A 107 -11.66 12.52 -7.30
C ASP A 107 -12.62 13.72 -7.41
N GLU A 108 -13.75 13.55 -8.10
CA GLU A 108 -14.73 14.62 -8.31
C GLU A 108 -15.42 15.07 -7.01
N THR A 109 -15.84 14.13 -6.18
CA THR A 109 -16.66 14.42 -4.98
C THR A 109 -15.86 14.42 -3.69
N GLN A 110 -14.62 13.92 -3.71
CA GLN A 110 -13.78 13.67 -2.54
C GLN A 110 -14.44 12.72 -1.52
N GLU A 111 -15.43 11.94 -1.97
CA GLU A 111 -16.04 10.88 -1.16
C GLU A 111 -15.02 9.78 -0.89
N GLU A 112 -14.96 9.32 0.35
CA GLU A 112 -14.08 8.24 0.79
C GLU A 112 -14.86 6.96 1.06
N ILE A 113 -14.47 5.86 0.42
CA ILE A 113 -15.06 4.53 0.62
C ILE A 113 -14.01 3.67 1.33
N PRO A 114 -14.15 3.42 2.66
CA PRO A 114 -13.18 2.64 3.41
C PRO A 114 -13.23 1.16 3.06
N PHE A 115 -12.06 0.50 3.07
CA PHE A 115 -11.93 -0.94 2.86
C PHE A 115 -10.67 -1.50 3.53
N GLY A 116 -10.43 -2.81 3.34
CA GLY A 116 -9.27 -3.51 3.86
C GLY A 116 -9.63 -4.43 5.03
N LYS A 117 -8.95 -5.56 5.13
CA LYS A 117 -9.23 -6.62 6.11
C LYS A 117 -8.05 -6.96 7.00
N MET A 118 -6.83 -6.80 6.50
CA MET A 118 -5.65 -7.15 7.28
C MET A 118 -5.34 -6.10 8.33
N GLU A 119 -5.00 -6.55 9.52
CA GLU A 119 -4.43 -5.69 10.56
C GLU A 119 -2.92 -5.62 10.41
N GLY A 120 -2.35 -4.46 10.71
CA GLY A 120 -0.94 -4.20 10.56
C GLY A 120 -0.22 -4.14 11.91
N MET A 121 0.97 -4.71 11.95
CA MET A 121 1.88 -4.69 13.10
C MET A 121 3.25 -4.18 12.66
N ALA A 122 3.78 -3.20 13.39
CA ALA A 122 5.17 -2.76 13.27
C ALA A 122 5.97 -3.25 14.48
N VAL A 123 7.17 -3.76 14.21
CA VAL A 123 8.17 -4.10 15.22
C VAL A 123 9.37 -3.18 15.00
N TYR A 124 9.54 -2.18 15.87
CA TYR A 124 10.67 -1.25 15.84
C TYR A 124 11.81 -1.81 16.68
N LEU A 125 12.94 -2.08 16.05
CA LEU A 125 14.18 -2.51 16.70
C LEU A 125 15.04 -1.27 17.00
N ASP A 126 15.72 -1.29 18.15
CA ASP A 126 16.63 -0.23 18.58
C ASP A 126 18.00 -0.37 17.86
N ALA A 127 18.17 0.31 16.73
CA ALA A 127 19.38 0.25 15.91
C ALA A 127 20.60 0.83 16.64
N ALA A 128 20.45 1.78 17.57
CA ALA A 128 21.55 2.31 18.35
C ALA A 128 22.26 1.24 19.19
N ASN A 129 21.52 0.22 19.64
CA ASN A 129 22.10 -0.95 20.30
C ASN A 129 22.68 -1.98 19.29
N LEU A 130 22.24 -1.96 18.03
CA LEU A 130 22.71 -2.86 16.98
C LEU A 130 24.14 -2.49 16.56
N HIS A 131 24.40 -1.21 16.29
CA HIS A 131 25.72 -0.72 15.88
C HIS A 131 26.84 -0.91 16.92
N HIS A 132 26.49 -0.92 18.22
CA HIS A 132 27.47 -1.12 19.29
C HIS A 132 27.90 -2.58 19.50
N LYS A 133 27.20 -3.58 18.93
CA LYS A 133 27.41 -5.01 19.21
C LYS A 133 27.87 -5.85 18.02
N HIS A 134 28.27 -5.25 16.90
CA HIS A 134 28.67 -5.99 15.69
C HIS A 134 27.62 -7.00 15.19
N TYR A 135 26.32 -6.65 15.24
CA TYR A 135 25.31 -7.44 14.55
C TYR A 135 25.50 -7.28 13.04
N ASP A 136 25.55 -8.41 12.33
CA ASP A 136 25.61 -8.44 10.87
C ASP A 136 24.18 -8.26 10.30
N THR A 137 24.07 -7.79 9.07
CA THR A 137 22.79 -7.76 8.33
C THR A 137 22.10 -9.12 8.33
N LYS A 138 22.86 -10.21 8.35
CA LYS A 138 22.36 -11.59 8.49
C LYS A 138 21.55 -11.83 9.76
N ASP A 139 21.87 -11.13 10.85
CA ASP A 139 21.13 -11.27 12.09
C ASP A 139 19.74 -10.63 11.99
N ILE A 140 19.64 -9.48 11.27
CA ILE A 140 18.38 -8.81 10.99
C ILE A 140 17.53 -9.64 10.04
N ASP A 141 18.13 -10.17 8.98
CA ASP A 141 17.45 -11.05 8.01
C ASP A 141 16.89 -12.30 8.70
N PHE A 142 17.67 -12.89 9.61
CA PHE A 142 17.22 -14.05 10.39
C PHE A 142 16.01 -13.70 11.27
N ILE A 143 16.07 -12.59 12.00
CA ILE A 143 14.94 -12.14 12.84
C ILE A 143 13.72 -11.83 11.98
N GLN A 144 13.87 -11.15 10.85
CA GLN A 144 12.78 -10.87 9.93
C GLN A 144 12.10 -12.16 9.44
N GLN A 145 12.88 -13.14 9.00
CA GLN A 145 12.38 -14.45 8.56
C GLN A 145 11.65 -15.20 9.70
N GLU A 146 12.22 -15.19 10.90
CA GLU A 146 11.60 -15.87 12.04
C GLU A 146 10.29 -15.19 12.47
N LEU A 147 10.24 -13.84 12.47
CA LEU A 147 9.02 -13.11 12.76
C LEU A 147 7.95 -13.36 11.68
N HIS A 148 8.32 -13.42 10.40
CA HIS A 148 7.38 -13.81 9.33
C HIS A 148 6.82 -15.22 9.53
N ARG A 149 7.68 -16.17 9.89
CA ARG A 149 7.27 -17.55 10.17
C ARG A 149 6.30 -17.64 11.34
N LEU A 150 6.55 -16.89 12.40
CA LEU A 150 5.74 -16.90 13.62
C LEU A 150 4.40 -16.19 13.45
N THR A 151 4.38 -15.05 12.77
CA THR A 151 3.16 -14.27 12.53
C THR A 151 2.25 -14.91 11.49
N GLY A 152 2.78 -15.77 10.63
CA GLY A 152 2.07 -16.24 9.45
C GLY A 152 1.72 -15.12 8.45
N ALA A 153 2.35 -13.93 8.61
CA ALA A 153 2.17 -12.82 7.70
C ALA A 153 2.61 -13.19 6.29
N GLN A 154 1.93 -12.63 5.29
CA GLN A 154 2.21 -12.97 3.90
C GLN A 154 3.62 -12.50 3.48
N PRO A 155 4.50 -13.41 3.04
CA PRO A 155 5.90 -13.10 2.71
C PRO A 155 6.08 -12.53 1.30
N ASN A 156 5.00 -12.06 0.66
CA ASN A 156 4.97 -11.69 -0.76
C ASN A 156 5.55 -10.31 -1.08
N ALA A 157 6.04 -9.59 -0.07
CA ALA A 157 6.69 -8.28 -0.24
C ALA A 157 7.58 -7.95 0.96
N ASP A 158 8.68 -7.27 0.67
CA ASP A 158 9.53 -6.71 1.71
C ASP A 158 8.90 -5.44 2.28
N ARG A 159 8.64 -5.47 3.56
CA ARG A 159 8.04 -4.38 4.30
C ARG A 159 8.92 -4.03 5.48
N TYR A 160 9.85 -3.12 5.25
CA TYR A 160 10.74 -2.62 6.29
C TYR A 160 11.12 -1.15 6.03
N TRP A 161 11.60 -0.51 7.05
CA TRP A 161 12.20 0.80 7.00
C TRP A 161 13.36 0.86 7.98
N GLU A 162 14.41 1.60 7.64
CA GLU A 162 15.54 1.82 8.52
C GLU A 162 16.07 3.24 8.42
N ASP A 163 16.57 3.75 9.56
CA ASP A 163 17.39 4.94 9.66
C ASP A 163 18.62 4.68 10.57
N GLU A 164 19.34 5.74 10.94
CA GLU A 164 20.54 5.64 11.78
C GLU A 164 20.25 5.08 13.19
N THR A 165 18.99 5.12 13.66
CA THR A 165 18.61 4.86 15.05
C THR A 165 17.62 3.71 15.20
N SER A 166 16.89 3.38 14.16
CA SER A 166 15.78 2.45 14.21
C SER A 166 15.65 1.61 12.94
N THR A 167 15.23 0.35 13.11
CA THR A 167 14.77 -0.49 12.02
C THR A 167 13.34 -0.90 12.32
N ALA A 168 12.41 -0.67 11.42
CA ALA A 168 11.02 -1.11 11.52
C ALA A 168 10.74 -2.27 10.56
N LEU A 169 10.14 -3.32 11.08
CA LEU A 169 9.65 -4.48 10.32
C LEU A 169 8.13 -4.48 10.37
N TYR A 170 7.47 -4.61 9.21
CA TYR A 170 6.01 -4.51 9.12
C TYR A 170 5.41 -5.85 8.72
N PHE A 171 4.36 -6.24 9.41
CA PHE A 171 3.62 -7.49 9.22
C PHE A 171 2.14 -7.21 9.09
N TYR A 172 1.48 -7.90 8.15
CA TYR A 172 0.05 -7.78 7.94
C TYR A 172 -0.60 -9.16 7.98
N GLY A 173 -1.67 -9.27 8.76
CA GLY A 173 -2.36 -10.53 8.98
C GLY A 173 -3.80 -10.30 9.48
N PRO A 174 -4.56 -11.38 9.72
CA PRO A 174 -5.96 -11.27 10.10
C PRO A 174 -6.22 -10.67 11.49
N SER A 175 -5.22 -10.68 12.39
CA SER A 175 -5.34 -10.16 13.76
C SER A 175 -4.00 -9.70 14.30
N PHE A 176 -3.93 -8.44 14.72
CA PHE A 176 -2.79 -7.84 15.39
C PHE A 176 -2.45 -8.57 16.68
N GLU A 177 -3.44 -8.85 17.55
CA GLU A 177 -3.19 -9.51 18.82
C GLU A 177 -2.61 -10.93 18.63
N THR A 178 -3.14 -11.68 17.64
CA THR A 178 -2.60 -13.00 17.32
C THR A 178 -1.17 -12.95 16.83
N MET A 179 -0.85 -12.01 15.93
CA MET A 179 0.51 -11.80 15.44
C MET A 179 1.46 -11.41 16.58
N LYS A 180 1.06 -10.47 17.41
CA LYS A 180 1.82 -9.99 18.57
C LYS A 180 2.11 -11.13 19.53
N ASP A 181 1.09 -11.88 19.95
CA ASP A 181 1.26 -12.99 20.91
C ASP A 181 2.21 -14.06 20.36
N SER A 182 2.17 -14.33 19.06
CA SER A 182 3.02 -15.33 18.41
C SER A 182 4.51 -15.00 18.47
N ILE A 183 4.88 -13.71 18.55
CA ILE A 183 6.27 -13.25 18.52
C ILE A 183 6.85 -12.92 19.91
N LEU A 184 6.04 -12.84 20.97
CA LEU A 184 6.52 -12.42 22.31
C LEU A 184 7.73 -13.22 22.78
N HIS A 185 7.71 -14.55 22.62
CA HIS A 185 8.83 -15.39 22.99
C HIS A 185 10.12 -15.07 22.20
N CYS A 186 9.98 -14.80 20.91
CA CYS A 186 11.09 -14.38 20.04
C CYS A 186 11.66 -13.04 20.53
N ILE A 187 10.79 -12.05 20.78
CA ILE A 187 11.18 -10.73 21.28
C ILE A 187 11.94 -10.81 22.60
N ASP A 188 11.50 -11.67 23.52
CA ASP A 188 12.14 -11.85 24.84
C ASP A 188 13.48 -12.60 24.76
N THR A 189 13.61 -13.52 23.81
CA THR A 189 14.76 -14.43 23.72
C THR A 189 15.93 -13.82 22.95
N TYR A 190 15.66 -13.14 21.83
CA TYR A 190 16.72 -12.62 20.99
C TYR A 190 17.22 -11.26 21.45
N ALA A 191 18.54 -11.16 21.61
CA ALA A 191 19.18 -9.93 22.09
C ALA A 191 18.93 -8.72 21.16
N LEU A 192 18.76 -8.97 19.87
CA LEU A 192 18.42 -7.97 18.84
C LEU A 192 17.03 -7.33 19.09
N CYS A 193 16.11 -8.12 19.61
CA CYS A 193 14.74 -7.69 19.89
C CYS A 193 14.59 -7.02 21.25
N ARG A 194 15.69 -6.99 22.05
CA ARG A 194 15.66 -6.38 23.37
C ARG A 194 15.29 -4.90 23.28
N LYS A 195 14.20 -4.50 23.92
CA LYS A 195 13.56 -3.18 23.82
C LYS A 195 12.82 -2.90 22.51
N ALA A 196 12.55 -3.92 21.71
CA ALA A 196 11.69 -3.73 20.55
C ALA A 196 10.33 -3.17 20.97
N ARG A 197 9.79 -2.25 20.17
CA ARG A 197 8.47 -1.67 20.39
C ARG A 197 7.50 -2.24 19.35
N ILE A 198 6.43 -2.86 19.81
CA ILE A 198 5.39 -3.43 18.97
C ILE A 198 4.22 -2.44 18.92
N VAL A 199 3.77 -2.08 17.72
CA VAL A 199 2.72 -1.08 17.47
C VAL A 199 1.73 -1.60 16.45
N GLN A 200 0.44 -1.42 16.70
CA GLN A 200 -0.59 -1.63 15.69
C GLN A 200 -0.60 -0.44 14.71
N ILE A 201 -0.57 -0.71 13.41
CA ILE A 201 -0.49 0.30 12.34
C ILE A 201 -1.65 0.23 11.32
N ALA A 202 -2.49 -0.81 11.41
CA ALA A 202 -3.70 -0.97 10.60
C ALA A 202 -4.76 -1.81 11.34
#